data_ddb57226699979b335e2769784c9b78a
#
_entry.id   ddb57226699979b335e2769784c9b78a
#
_cell.length_a   1.000
_cell.length_b   1.000
_cell.length_c   1.000
_cell.angle_alpha   90.00
_cell.angle_beta   90.00
_cell.angle_gamma   90.00
#
_symmetry.space_group_name_H-M   'P 1'
#
loop_
_entity.id
_entity.type
_entity.pdbx_description
1 polymer ?
#
loop_
_entity_poly.entity_id
_entity_poly.type
_entity_poly.pdbx_seq_one_letter_code
_entity_poly.pdbx_strand_id
1 'polypeptide(L)'
;MATIIKPKRTTVGGNVPTTSDITNGEIAVNLADKKLYVRDTGDNILELTTRAVSALDDTTITNVADGEVLKYNSTSSKWTNQTDDTGVDAIAMSIALG
;
A
#
# COMPACT_ATOMS: atom_id res chain seq x y z
N MET A 1 11.50 15.10 35.69
CA MET A 1 11.89 15.33 34.31
C MET A 1 11.42 14.13 33.48
N ALA A 2 10.75 14.39 32.34
CA ALA A 2 10.28 13.29 31.48
C ALA A 2 11.44 12.71 30.67
N THR A 3 11.47 11.40 30.55
CA THR A 3 12.41 10.70 29.67
C THR A 3 11.87 10.73 28.25
N ILE A 4 12.69 11.15 27.30
CA ILE A 4 12.32 11.18 25.88
C ILE A 4 13.05 10.05 25.17
N ILE A 5 12.29 9.14 24.56
CA ILE A 5 12.83 8.07 23.75
C ILE A 5 12.50 8.38 22.30
N LYS A 6 13.54 8.45 21.47
CA LYS A 6 13.37 8.76 20.03
C LYS A 6 13.92 7.61 19.20
N PRO A 7 13.15 7.09 18.24
CA PRO A 7 13.69 6.12 17.29
C PRO A 7 14.68 6.81 16.34
N LYS A 8 15.42 6.01 15.58
CA LYS A 8 16.20 6.53 14.46
C LYS A 8 15.26 7.28 13.52
N ARG A 9 15.72 8.40 12.99
CA ARG A 9 14.85 9.27 12.19
C ARG A 9 15.62 10.06 11.17
N THR A 10 14.91 10.50 10.14
CA THR A 10 15.41 11.44 9.14
C THR A 10 14.33 12.48 8.85
N THR A 11 14.76 13.66 8.44
CA THR A 11 13.87 14.72 7.95
C THR A 11 13.95 14.86 6.44
N VAL A 12 14.68 13.99 5.76
CA VAL A 12 14.86 14.03 4.31
C VAL A 12 13.84 13.13 3.64
N GLY A 13 12.99 13.71 2.79
CA GLY A 13 11.98 12.95 2.06
C GLY A 13 12.62 11.92 1.14
N GLY A 14 12.00 10.76 1.04
CA GLY A 14 12.45 9.68 0.19
C GLY A 14 13.51 8.77 0.79
N ASN A 15 14.07 9.13 1.95
CA ASN A 15 15.05 8.28 2.62
C ASN A 15 14.38 7.09 3.29
N VAL A 16 14.75 5.88 2.85
CA VAL A 16 14.28 4.62 3.42
C VAL A 16 15.46 3.98 4.15
N PRO A 17 15.29 3.47 5.39
CA PRO A 17 16.40 2.83 6.08
C PRO A 17 16.84 1.57 5.36
N THR A 18 18.12 1.24 5.50
CA THR A 18 18.70 0.00 4.98
C THR A 18 19.02 -0.93 6.15
N THR A 19 19.42 -2.16 5.84
CA THR A 19 19.83 -3.11 6.88
C THR A 19 21.09 -2.65 7.63
N SER A 20 21.84 -1.70 7.06
CA SER A 20 22.96 -1.09 7.75
C SER A 20 22.56 -0.01 8.75
N ASP A 21 21.36 0.55 8.57
CA ASP A 21 20.89 1.66 9.40
C ASP A 21 20.21 1.20 10.68
N ILE A 22 19.48 0.08 10.62
CA ILE A 22 18.71 -0.44 11.76
C ILE A 22 18.95 -1.94 11.91
N THR A 23 18.86 -2.40 13.17
CA THR A 23 18.97 -3.83 13.50
C THR A 23 17.56 -4.45 13.54
N ASN A 24 17.52 -5.79 13.64
CA ASN A 24 16.24 -6.50 13.70
C ASN A 24 15.41 -6.02 14.88
N GLY A 25 14.17 -5.66 14.61
CA GLY A 25 13.24 -5.16 15.61
C GLY A 25 13.38 -3.66 15.91
N GLU A 26 14.37 -3.00 15.35
CA GLU A 26 14.55 -1.56 15.51
C GLU A 26 13.60 -0.80 14.59
N ILE A 27 13.03 0.30 15.10
CA ILE A 27 12.09 1.14 14.36
C ILE A 27 12.82 2.40 13.89
N ALA A 28 12.53 2.82 12.65
CA ALA A 28 13.00 4.08 12.10
C ALA A 28 11.84 4.90 11.58
N VAL A 29 11.96 6.22 11.66
CA VAL A 29 10.90 7.16 11.27
C VAL A 29 11.43 8.12 10.21
N ASN A 30 10.67 8.29 9.12
CA ASN A 30 10.90 9.39 8.21
C ASN A 30 9.87 10.47 8.51
N LEU A 31 10.34 11.58 9.09
CA LEU A 31 9.46 12.66 9.51
C LEU A 31 8.91 13.48 8.35
N ALA A 32 9.65 13.55 7.25
CA ALA A 32 9.20 14.26 6.04
C ALA A 32 8.10 13.47 5.33
N ASP A 33 8.29 12.15 5.19
CA ASP A 33 7.32 11.26 4.52
C ASP A 33 6.22 10.79 5.45
N LYS A 34 6.38 10.97 6.77
CA LYS A 34 5.44 10.50 7.80
C LYS A 34 5.27 8.99 7.75
N LYS A 35 6.39 8.27 7.67
CA LYS A 35 6.44 6.82 7.54
C LYS A 35 7.25 6.20 8.66
N LEU A 36 6.80 5.03 9.10
CA LEU A 36 7.50 4.18 10.06
C LEU A 36 8.01 2.93 9.37
N TYR A 37 9.22 2.53 9.73
CA TYR A 37 9.85 1.32 9.19
C TYR A 37 10.34 0.44 10.33
N VAL A 38 10.40 -0.87 10.08
CA VAL A 38 11.00 -1.84 10.99
C VAL A 38 11.80 -2.84 10.18
N ARG A 39 12.89 -3.35 10.78
CA ARG A 39 13.64 -4.45 10.20
C ARG A 39 13.20 -5.76 10.86
N ASP A 40 12.73 -6.73 10.07
CA ASP A 40 12.27 -8.01 10.59
C ASP A 40 13.44 -8.99 10.76
N THR A 41 13.14 -10.21 11.20
CA THR A 41 14.14 -11.24 11.43
C THR A 41 14.73 -11.81 10.14
N GLY A 42 14.09 -11.59 9.02
CA GLY A 42 14.58 -11.99 7.69
C GLY A 42 15.36 -10.89 6.98
N ASP A 43 15.76 -9.85 7.71
CA ASP A 43 16.50 -8.70 7.18
C ASP A 43 15.73 -7.90 6.14
N ASN A 44 14.41 -7.90 6.24
CA ASN A 44 13.55 -7.09 5.39
C ASN A 44 13.20 -5.77 6.07
N ILE A 45 13.22 -4.70 5.29
CA ILE A 45 12.76 -3.38 5.75
C ILE A 45 11.29 -3.26 5.38
N LEU A 46 10.43 -3.16 6.40
CA LEU A 46 8.99 -3.11 6.22
C LEU A 46 8.48 -1.72 6.57
N GLU A 47 7.65 -1.14 5.70
CA GLU A 47 6.93 0.08 6.02
C GLU A 47 5.63 -0.28 6.74
N LEU A 48 5.40 0.30 7.92
CA LEU A 48 4.26 -0.02 8.77
C LEU A 48 3.10 0.95 8.62
N THR A 49 3.27 2.04 7.88
CA THR A 49 2.32 3.14 7.79
C THR A 49 1.67 3.26 6.41
N THR A 50 1.22 2.14 5.87
CA THR A 50 0.55 2.12 4.56
C THR A 50 -0.68 3.02 4.58
N ARG A 51 -0.75 3.95 3.62
CA ARG A 51 -1.87 4.90 3.48
C ARG A 51 -2.45 4.94 2.07
N ALA A 52 -1.92 4.14 1.16
CA ALA A 52 -2.40 4.04 -0.21
C ALA A 52 -2.99 2.66 -0.45
N VAL A 53 -4.11 2.60 -1.16
CA VAL A 53 -4.75 1.32 -1.51
C VAL A 53 -3.77 0.44 -2.27
N SER A 54 -2.98 1.02 -3.17
CA SER A 54 -2.02 0.29 -4.00
C SER A 54 -0.87 -0.34 -3.20
N ALA A 55 -0.66 0.09 -1.95
CA ALA A 55 0.41 -0.42 -1.11
C ALA A 55 -0.04 -1.48 -0.11
N LEU A 56 -1.32 -1.83 -0.08
CA LEU A 56 -1.85 -2.88 0.78
C LEU A 56 -1.43 -4.25 0.25
N ASP A 57 -1.22 -5.21 1.17
CA ASP A 57 -0.70 -6.53 0.81
C ASP A 57 -1.66 -7.34 -0.06
N ASP A 58 -2.95 -7.11 0.07
CA ASP A 58 -3.99 -7.86 -0.64
C ASP A 58 -4.58 -7.10 -1.82
N THR A 59 -3.87 -6.11 -2.33
CA THR A 59 -4.30 -5.35 -3.52
C THR A 59 -3.24 -5.42 -4.62
N THR A 60 -3.70 -5.35 -5.86
CA THR A 60 -2.85 -5.13 -7.03
C THR A 60 -3.52 -4.05 -7.87
N ILE A 61 -3.01 -2.83 -7.78
CA ILE A 61 -3.55 -1.68 -8.51
C ILE A 61 -2.55 -1.32 -9.60
N THR A 62 -3.00 -1.37 -10.85
CA THR A 62 -2.14 -1.13 -12.02
C THR A 62 -2.81 -0.14 -12.95
N ASN A 63 -2.08 0.93 -13.29
CA ASN A 63 -2.55 1.93 -14.27
C ASN A 63 -3.99 2.36 -14.03
N VAL A 64 -4.31 2.72 -12.78
CA VAL A 64 -5.68 3.07 -12.39
C VAL A 64 -6.21 4.21 -13.26
N ALA A 65 -7.46 4.08 -13.72
CA ALA A 65 -8.14 5.06 -14.56
C ALA A 65 -9.42 5.55 -13.89
N ASP A 66 -9.88 6.72 -14.32
CA ASP A 66 -11.11 7.31 -13.80
C ASP A 66 -12.29 6.37 -14.02
N GLY A 67 -13.14 6.24 -13.01
CA GLY A 67 -14.33 5.40 -13.07
C GLY A 67 -14.10 3.92 -12.81
N GLU A 68 -12.87 3.51 -12.56
CA GLU A 68 -12.60 2.12 -12.21
C GLU A 68 -13.06 1.79 -10.80
N VAL A 69 -13.36 0.53 -10.57
CA VAL A 69 -13.80 0.00 -9.28
C VAL A 69 -12.83 -1.05 -8.78
N LEU A 70 -12.90 -1.33 -7.50
CA LEU A 70 -12.07 -2.36 -6.86
C LEU A 70 -12.86 -3.66 -6.81
N LYS A 71 -12.33 -4.71 -7.44
CA LYS A 71 -12.97 -6.03 -7.49
C LYS A 71 -12.03 -7.10 -6.96
N TYR A 72 -12.58 -8.06 -6.23
CA TYR A 72 -11.79 -9.17 -5.73
C TYR A 72 -11.56 -10.22 -6.83
N ASN A 73 -10.31 -10.60 -7.01
CA ASN A 73 -9.90 -11.64 -7.95
C ASN A 73 -9.52 -12.88 -7.15
N SER A 74 -10.36 -13.93 -7.18
CA SER A 74 -10.13 -15.14 -6.39
C SER A 74 -8.95 -15.97 -6.90
N THR A 75 -8.58 -15.82 -8.16
CA THR A 75 -7.42 -16.52 -8.73
C THR A 75 -6.12 -16.01 -8.12
N SER A 76 -5.98 -14.70 -7.96
CA SER A 76 -4.80 -14.07 -7.37
C SER A 76 -4.94 -13.82 -5.88
N SER A 77 -6.16 -13.95 -5.33
CA SER A 77 -6.50 -13.57 -3.96
C SER A 77 -6.20 -12.11 -3.67
N LYS A 78 -6.45 -11.25 -4.64
CA LYS A 78 -6.15 -9.81 -4.56
C LYS A 78 -7.35 -8.99 -4.97
N TRP A 79 -7.47 -7.80 -4.40
CA TRP A 79 -8.38 -6.78 -4.87
C TRP A 79 -7.67 -6.01 -5.99
N THR A 80 -8.30 -5.94 -7.16
CA THR A 80 -7.70 -5.32 -8.35
C THR A 80 -8.60 -4.22 -8.88
N ASN A 81 -7.99 -3.22 -9.54
CA ASN A 81 -8.77 -2.19 -10.21
C ASN A 81 -9.31 -2.74 -11.54
N GLN A 82 -10.58 -2.53 -11.76
CA GLN A 82 -11.28 -3.04 -12.94
C GLN A 82 -12.23 -1.96 -13.47
N THR A 83 -12.52 -2.02 -14.75
CA THR A 83 -13.55 -1.17 -15.33
C THR A 83 -14.90 -1.50 -14.70
N ASP A 84 -15.67 -0.47 -14.37
CA ASP A 84 -17.04 -0.64 -13.90
C ASP A 84 -17.94 -0.84 -15.11
N ASP A 85 -18.21 -2.10 -15.44
CA ASP A 85 -18.99 -2.46 -16.62
C ASP A 85 -20.40 -2.95 -16.29
N THR A 86 -20.79 -2.96 -15.01
CA THR A 86 -22.05 -3.54 -14.56
C THR A 86 -23.26 -2.88 -15.25
N GLY A 87 -23.29 -1.56 -15.30
CA GLY A 87 -24.37 -0.84 -15.95
C GLY A 87 -24.35 -0.98 -17.46
N VAL A 88 -23.15 -1.02 -18.06
CA VAL A 88 -22.99 -1.18 -19.51
C VAL A 88 -23.49 -2.55 -19.95
N ASP A 89 -23.10 -3.59 -19.26
CA ASP A 89 -23.52 -4.96 -19.59
C ASP A 89 -25.04 -5.13 -19.48
N ALA A 90 -25.64 -4.55 -18.43
CA ALA A 90 -27.08 -4.62 -18.25
C ALA A 90 -27.82 -3.92 -19.39
N ILE A 91 -27.34 -2.77 -19.82
CA ILE A 91 -27.93 -2.04 -20.95
C ILE A 91 -27.78 -2.81 -22.23
N ALA A 92 -26.60 -3.36 -22.50
CA ALA A 92 -26.34 -4.15 -23.71
C ALA A 92 -27.24 -5.37 -23.78
N MET A 93 -27.40 -6.10 -22.68
CA MET A 93 -28.27 -7.27 -22.63
C MET A 93 -29.73 -6.86 -22.82
N SER A 94 -30.16 -5.77 -22.24
CA SER A 94 -31.54 -5.27 -22.39
C SER A 94 -31.82 -4.95 -23.85
N ILE A 95 -30.90 -4.32 -24.55
CA ILE A 95 -31.06 -4.00 -25.97
C ILE A 95 -31.09 -5.28 -26.80
N ALA A 96 -30.22 -6.25 -26.52
CA ALA A 96 -30.16 -7.49 -27.26
C ALA A 96 -31.41 -8.35 -27.12
N LEU A 97 -32.03 -8.29 -25.94
CA LEU A 97 -33.24 -9.07 -25.65
C LEU A 97 -34.55 -8.33 -26.00
N GLY A 98 -34.47 -7.03 -26.10
CA GLY A 98 -35.60 -6.20 -26.38
C GLY A 98 -35.84 -5.97 -27.84
#